data_fc99330170a91889eac1b2ebf52f7b1a
#
_entry.id   fc99330170a91889eac1b2ebf52f7b1a
#
_cell.length_a   1.000
_cell.length_b   1.000
_cell.length_c   1.000
_cell.angle_alpha   90.00
_cell.angle_beta   90.00
_cell.angle_gamma   90.00
#
_symmetry.space_group_name_H-M   'P 1'
#
loop_
_entity.id
_entity.type
_entity.pdbx_description
1 polymer ?
#
loop_
_entity_poly.entity_id
_entity_poly.type
_entity_poly.pdbx_seq_one_letter_code
_entity_poly.pdbx_strand_id
1 'polypeptide(L)'
;MGNGITHVCALAEHDVYLMDVSEESLEKGLKTIEKNLGRAVKKEKLSQADMDACLSRISTGLAYGGLSDCDLVIEAATENEEIKNAIFAQVCPILKEDAILSTNTSSISITRLAAQTDRPGRFMGIHFMNPAPLMELIELIRGIATEPETFESIREFTTKLGKSPVSAEDFPAFIVNRILLPMINEAVYTLYEGVGSVDAID
;
A
#
# COMPACT_ATOMS: atom_id res chain seq x y z
N MET A 1 6.35 0.97 4.32
CA MET A 1 5.12 0.27 3.84
C MET A 1 5.44 -0.76 2.76
N GLY A 2 6.27 -0.45 1.77
CA GLY A 2 6.56 -1.32 0.61
C GLY A 2 6.83 -2.79 0.96
N ASN A 3 7.70 -3.08 1.91
CA ASN A 3 7.99 -4.44 2.36
C ASN A 3 6.76 -5.18 2.93
N GLY A 4 5.88 -4.46 3.64
CA GLY A 4 4.64 -5.03 4.18
C GLY A 4 3.62 -5.38 3.07
N ILE A 5 3.52 -4.53 2.05
CA ILE A 5 2.68 -4.77 0.87
C ILE A 5 3.24 -5.95 0.08
N THR A 6 4.57 -5.97 -0.18
CA THR A 6 5.26 -7.10 -0.80
C THR A 6 4.98 -8.42 -0.09
N HIS A 7 5.08 -8.44 1.25
CA HIS A 7 4.77 -9.62 2.06
C HIS A 7 3.36 -10.14 1.81
N VAL A 8 2.37 -9.25 1.86
CA VAL A 8 0.96 -9.63 1.67
C VAL A 8 0.71 -10.17 0.27
N CYS A 9 1.24 -9.51 -0.76
CA CYS A 9 1.07 -9.93 -2.16
C CYS A 9 1.75 -11.29 -2.43
N ALA A 10 2.99 -11.48 -1.97
CA ALA A 10 3.71 -12.73 -2.18
C ALA A 10 3.08 -13.91 -1.42
N LEU A 11 2.52 -13.66 -0.22
CA LEU A 11 1.79 -14.67 0.55
C LEU A 11 0.48 -15.06 -0.12
N ALA A 12 -0.15 -14.15 -0.85
CA ALA A 12 -1.35 -14.39 -1.67
C ALA A 12 -1.00 -14.90 -3.10
N GLU A 13 0.18 -15.48 -3.27
CA GLU A 13 0.65 -16.18 -4.47
C GLU A 13 0.90 -15.29 -5.70
N HIS A 14 1.10 -13.98 -5.51
CA HIS A 14 1.54 -13.09 -6.56
C HIS A 14 3.07 -13.04 -6.65
N ASP A 15 3.60 -13.01 -7.87
CA ASP A 15 4.99 -12.67 -8.12
C ASP A 15 5.20 -11.18 -7.90
N VAL A 16 6.21 -10.81 -7.10
CA VAL A 16 6.42 -9.42 -6.68
C VAL A 16 7.83 -8.97 -7.01
N TYR A 17 7.94 -7.84 -7.67
CA TYR A 17 9.19 -7.11 -7.81
C TYR A 17 9.21 -5.95 -6.82
N LEU A 18 10.04 -6.05 -5.78
CA LEU A 18 10.25 -5.00 -4.79
C LEU A 18 11.39 -4.10 -5.26
N MET A 19 11.06 -2.86 -5.56
CA MET A 19 12.02 -1.84 -5.98
C MET A 19 12.25 -0.81 -4.88
N ASP A 20 13.48 -0.43 -4.67
CA ASP A 20 13.88 0.72 -3.85
C ASP A 20 15.12 1.38 -4.47
N VAL A 21 15.43 2.60 -4.07
CA VAL A 21 16.64 3.32 -4.51
C VAL A 21 17.90 2.90 -3.73
N SER A 22 17.74 2.11 -2.66
CA SER A 22 18.80 1.68 -1.73
C SER A 22 18.79 0.16 -1.57
N GLU A 23 19.93 -0.46 -1.87
CA GLU A 23 20.16 -1.89 -1.66
C GLU A 23 20.00 -2.27 -0.17
N GLU A 24 20.50 -1.41 0.74
CA GLU A 24 20.33 -1.61 2.18
C GLU A 24 18.84 -1.64 2.58
N SER A 25 18.01 -0.77 1.99
CA SER A 25 16.57 -0.74 2.22
C SER A 25 15.90 -2.02 1.74
N LEU A 26 16.29 -2.54 0.58
CA LEU A 26 15.80 -3.81 0.04
C LEU A 26 16.16 -4.99 0.95
N GLU A 27 17.43 -5.09 1.37
CA GLU A 27 17.85 -6.14 2.30
C GLU A 27 17.10 -6.09 3.63
N LYS A 28 16.95 -4.89 4.20
CA LYS A 28 16.20 -4.68 5.45
C LYS A 28 14.74 -5.08 5.28
N GLY A 29 14.17 -4.74 4.12
CA GLY A 29 12.80 -5.12 3.75
C GLY A 29 12.61 -6.63 3.73
N LEU A 30 13.49 -7.35 3.00
CA LEU A 30 13.47 -8.80 2.90
C LEU A 30 13.67 -9.49 4.26
N LYS A 31 14.65 -9.06 5.05
CA LYS A 31 14.89 -9.57 6.43
C LYS A 31 13.67 -9.39 7.32
N THR A 32 12.93 -8.29 7.13
CA THR A 32 11.69 -8.03 7.88
C THR A 32 10.58 -9.00 7.47
N ILE A 33 10.41 -9.25 6.17
CA ILE A 33 9.44 -10.22 5.63
C ILE A 33 9.77 -11.62 6.17
N GLU A 34 11.01 -12.08 5.99
CA GLU A 34 11.47 -13.38 6.46
C GLU A 34 11.23 -13.58 7.97
N LYS A 35 11.59 -12.57 8.78
CA LYS A 35 11.35 -12.58 10.23
C LYS A 35 9.87 -12.71 10.59
N ASN A 36 8.98 -12.02 9.86
CA ASN A 36 7.55 -12.07 10.12
C ASN A 36 6.96 -13.42 9.73
N LEU A 37 7.33 -13.96 8.57
CA LEU A 37 6.95 -15.30 8.12
C LEU A 37 7.45 -16.37 9.08
N GLY A 38 8.73 -16.30 9.50
CA GLY A 38 9.30 -17.23 10.48
C GLY A 38 8.59 -17.20 11.84
N ARG A 39 8.05 -16.05 12.25
CA ARG A 39 7.18 -15.97 13.44
C ARG A 39 5.84 -16.66 13.24
N ALA A 40 5.27 -16.57 12.03
CA ALA A 40 4.03 -17.26 11.69
C ALA A 40 4.23 -18.78 11.67
N VAL A 41 5.35 -19.26 11.12
CA VAL A 41 5.74 -20.68 11.15
C VAL A 41 5.89 -21.18 12.60
N LYS A 42 6.64 -20.46 13.44
CA LYS A 42 6.81 -20.80 14.86
C LYS A 42 5.50 -20.85 15.65
N LYS A 43 4.48 -20.12 15.21
CA LYS A 43 3.13 -20.12 15.80
C LYS A 43 2.17 -21.10 15.11
N GLU A 44 2.68 -21.96 14.22
CA GLU A 44 1.89 -22.94 13.46
C GLU A 44 0.75 -22.32 12.62
N LYS A 45 0.90 -21.04 12.26
CA LYS A 45 -0.05 -20.32 11.40
C LYS A 45 0.28 -20.40 9.92
N LEU A 46 1.48 -20.85 9.60
CA LEU A 46 2.04 -21.00 8.25
C LEU A 46 2.96 -22.22 8.24
N SER A 47 2.95 -22.98 7.16
CA SER A 47 3.93 -24.06 6.99
C SER A 47 5.30 -23.52 6.55
N GLN A 48 6.39 -24.28 6.77
CA GLN A 48 7.70 -23.92 6.24
C GLN A 48 7.68 -23.87 4.71
N ALA A 49 6.98 -24.80 4.06
CA ALA A 49 6.85 -24.85 2.61
C ALA A 49 6.16 -23.60 2.04
N ASP A 50 5.10 -23.10 2.70
CA ASP A 50 4.41 -21.87 2.28
C ASP A 50 5.31 -20.64 2.48
N MET A 51 6.11 -20.60 3.57
CA MET A 51 7.11 -19.54 3.77
C MET A 51 8.14 -19.53 2.65
N ASP A 52 8.71 -20.69 2.31
CA ASP A 52 9.72 -20.81 1.27
C ASP A 52 9.13 -20.43 -0.11
N ALA A 53 7.92 -20.88 -0.41
CA ALA A 53 7.18 -20.51 -1.61
C ALA A 53 6.88 -19.00 -1.68
N CYS A 54 6.49 -18.38 -0.56
CA CYS A 54 6.27 -16.93 -0.50
C CYS A 54 7.56 -16.15 -0.80
N LEU A 55 8.67 -16.53 -0.18
CA LEU A 55 9.96 -15.86 -0.40
C LEU A 55 10.48 -16.04 -1.83
N SER A 56 10.26 -17.18 -2.46
CA SER A 56 10.67 -17.44 -3.85
C SER A 56 9.94 -16.57 -4.89
N ARG A 57 8.78 -16.02 -4.56
CA ARG A 57 8.02 -15.10 -5.43
C ARG A 57 8.51 -13.66 -5.37
N ILE A 58 9.45 -13.34 -4.46
CA ILE A 58 9.92 -11.97 -4.30
C ILE A 58 11.25 -11.80 -5.02
N SER A 59 11.27 -10.95 -6.02
CA SER A 59 12.48 -10.42 -6.65
C SER A 59 12.71 -8.97 -6.24
N THR A 60 13.96 -8.52 -6.28
CA THR A 60 14.31 -7.15 -5.88
C THR A 60 15.21 -6.48 -6.90
N GLY A 61 15.18 -5.17 -6.95
CA GLY A 61 16.10 -4.40 -7.78
C GLY A 61 16.05 -2.90 -7.53
N LEU A 62 17.05 -2.20 -8.09
CA LEU A 62 17.23 -0.75 -7.96
C LEU A 62 16.73 0.02 -9.19
N ALA A 63 16.35 -0.70 -10.26
CA ALA A 63 16.01 -0.10 -11.53
C ALA A 63 14.53 -0.26 -11.86
N TYR A 64 13.92 0.78 -12.41
CA TYR A 64 12.52 0.77 -12.85
C TYR A 64 12.25 -0.27 -13.95
N GLY A 65 13.28 -0.65 -14.75
CA GLY A 65 13.12 -1.64 -15.83
C GLY A 65 12.49 -2.98 -15.41
N GLY A 66 12.66 -3.38 -14.13
CA GLY A 66 12.01 -4.57 -13.58
C GLY A 66 10.47 -4.47 -13.46
N LEU A 67 9.90 -3.28 -13.67
CA LEU A 67 8.46 -3.05 -13.63
C LEU A 67 7.76 -3.27 -14.99
N SER A 68 8.52 -3.49 -16.06
CA SER A 68 7.99 -3.54 -17.43
C SER A 68 6.92 -4.61 -17.66
N ASP A 69 7.03 -5.73 -16.95
CA ASP A 69 6.09 -6.86 -17.07
C ASP A 69 5.01 -6.90 -15.99
N CYS A 70 4.99 -5.90 -15.09
CA CYS A 70 4.01 -5.83 -14.01
C CYS A 70 2.62 -5.47 -14.54
N ASP A 71 1.58 -6.14 -14.02
CA ASP A 71 0.17 -5.83 -14.28
C ASP A 71 -0.33 -4.73 -13.34
N LEU A 72 0.27 -4.63 -12.15
CA LEU A 72 -0.04 -3.64 -11.12
C LEU A 72 1.25 -3.11 -10.49
N VAL A 73 1.38 -1.80 -10.42
CA VAL A 73 2.45 -1.13 -9.65
C VAL A 73 1.83 -0.33 -8.50
N ILE A 74 2.32 -0.57 -7.28
CA ILE A 74 1.90 0.14 -6.07
C ILE A 74 3.06 1.01 -5.58
N GLU A 75 2.97 2.30 -5.79
CA GLU A 75 3.95 3.26 -5.28
C GLU A 75 3.74 3.45 -3.75
N ALA A 76 4.81 3.22 -2.98
CA ALA A 76 4.80 3.33 -1.53
C ALA A 76 6.09 3.98 -0.98
N ALA A 77 6.68 4.93 -1.72
CA ALA A 77 7.98 5.52 -1.42
C ALA A 77 7.89 6.55 -0.28
N THR A 78 7.33 7.71 -0.52
CA THR A 78 7.29 8.82 0.45
C THR A 78 6.00 9.63 0.32
N GLU A 79 5.64 10.35 1.38
CA GLU A 79 4.46 11.24 1.39
C GLU A 79 4.86 12.65 0.92
N ASN A 80 5.42 12.72 -0.28
CA ASN A 80 5.80 13.96 -0.96
C ASN A 80 5.36 13.90 -2.42
N GLU A 81 4.52 14.85 -2.83
CA GLU A 81 3.87 14.86 -4.15
C GLU A 81 4.88 15.04 -5.30
N GLU A 82 5.87 15.90 -5.13
CA GLU A 82 6.89 16.15 -6.17
C GLU A 82 7.72 14.88 -6.43
N ILE A 83 8.08 14.17 -5.37
CA ILE A 83 8.83 12.91 -5.49
C ILE A 83 7.97 11.83 -6.14
N LYS A 84 6.68 11.71 -5.76
CA LYS A 84 5.76 10.78 -6.41
C LYS A 84 5.62 11.07 -7.90
N ASN A 85 5.45 12.33 -8.27
CA ASN A 85 5.36 12.76 -9.67
C ASN A 85 6.65 12.44 -10.46
N ALA A 86 7.82 12.63 -9.84
CA ALA A 86 9.10 12.24 -10.44
C ALA A 86 9.22 10.73 -10.64
N ILE A 87 8.70 9.92 -9.72
CA ILE A 87 8.62 8.47 -9.85
C ILE A 87 7.69 8.10 -11.01
N PHE A 88 6.48 8.65 -11.05
CA PHE A 88 5.51 8.35 -12.10
C PHE A 88 6.02 8.71 -13.50
N ALA A 89 6.72 9.84 -13.64
CA ALA A 89 7.35 10.24 -14.91
C ALA A 89 8.38 9.21 -15.43
N GLN A 90 9.02 8.46 -14.53
CA GLN A 90 9.97 7.40 -14.89
C GLN A 90 9.30 6.04 -15.10
N VAL A 91 8.22 5.77 -14.36
CA VAL A 91 7.53 4.49 -14.36
C VAL A 91 6.56 4.37 -15.56
N CYS A 92 5.78 5.40 -15.84
CA CYS A 92 4.75 5.37 -16.89
C CYS A 92 5.26 4.92 -18.26
N PRO A 93 6.40 5.43 -18.77
CA PRO A 93 6.91 5.02 -20.12
C PRO A 93 7.35 3.56 -20.20
N ILE A 94 7.52 2.88 -19.06
CA ILE A 94 8.06 1.52 -19.00
C ILE A 94 6.93 0.48 -18.88
N LEU A 95 5.82 0.85 -18.25
CA LEU A 95 4.73 -0.06 -17.97
C LEU A 95 4.00 -0.50 -19.23
N LYS A 96 3.44 -1.71 -19.18
CA LYS A 96 2.48 -2.18 -20.19
C LYS A 96 1.32 -1.20 -20.34
N GLU A 97 0.73 -1.15 -21.53
CA GLU A 97 -0.40 -0.25 -21.83
C GLU A 97 -1.60 -0.49 -20.89
N ASP A 98 -1.84 -1.75 -20.56
CA ASP A 98 -2.95 -2.20 -19.72
C ASP A 98 -2.62 -2.26 -18.22
N ALA A 99 -1.37 -2.00 -17.82
CA ALA A 99 -0.97 -2.00 -16.42
C ALA A 99 -1.67 -0.91 -15.61
N ILE A 100 -2.09 -1.28 -14.40
CA ILE A 100 -2.64 -0.34 -13.41
C ILE A 100 -1.49 0.25 -12.59
N LEU A 101 -1.51 1.57 -12.43
CA LEU A 101 -0.62 2.29 -11.53
C LEU A 101 -1.40 2.77 -10.32
N SER A 102 -0.84 2.61 -9.13
CA SER A 102 -1.49 3.01 -7.89
C SER A 102 -0.50 3.61 -6.90
N THR A 103 -1.03 4.27 -5.88
CA THR A 103 -0.23 4.86 -4.79
C THR A 103 -0.82 4.49 -3.43
N ASN A 104 0.07 4.28 -2.46
CA ASN A 104 -0.29 4.03 -1.06
C ASN A 104 -0.31 5.32 -0.22
N THR A 105 -0.47 6.49 -0.85
CA THR A 105 -0.57 7.76 -0.13
C THR A 105 -1.68 7.74 0.91
N SER A 106 -1.47 8.44 2.02
CA SER A 106 -2.46 8.61 3.09
C SER A 106 -3.24 9.92 3.01
N SER A 107 -2.80 10.88 2.18
CA SER A 107 -3.30 12.27 2.26
C SER A 107 -3.28 13.04 0.94
N ILE A 108 -2.48 12.62 -0.04
CA ILE A 108 -2.33 13.36 -1.31
C ILE A 108 -3.49 13.00 -2.24
N SER A 109 -4.07 13.99 -2.92
CA SER A 109 -5.19 13.79 -3.86
C SER A 109 -4.81 12.80 -4.97
N ILE A 110 -5.60 11.75 -5.10
CA ILE A 110 -5.47 10.72 -6.13
C ILE A 110 -5.72 11.33 -7.52
N THR A 111 -6.73 12.19 -7.64
CA THR A 111 -7.03 12.91 -8.88
C THR A 111 -5.85 13.75 -9.36
N ARG A 112 -5.19 14.45 -8.43
CA ARG A 112 -4.04 15.30 -8.75
C ARG A 112 -2.83 14.50 -9.17
N LEU A 113 -2.55 13.38 -8.50
CA LEU A 113 -1.48 12.46 -8.88
C LEU A 113 -1.77 11.78 -10.21
N ALA A 114 -3.00 11.31 -10.44
CA ALA A 114 -3.42 10.69 -11.69
C ALA A 114 -3.21 11.59 -12.91
N ALA A 115 -3.47 12.90 -12.75
CA ALA A 115 -3.29 13.90 -13.79
C ALA A 115 -1.83 14.09 -14.24
N GLN A 116 -0.86 13.61 -13.47
CA GLN A 116 0.56 13.64 -13.80
C GLN A 116 1.04 12.34 -14.49
N THR A 117 0.13 11.40 -14.74
CA THR A 117 0.43 10.12 -15.38
C THR A 117 -0.13 10.07 -16.81
N ASP A 118 0.36 9.14 -17.62
CA ASP A 118 -0.16 8.87 -18.96
C ASP A 118 -1.43 7.98 -18.95
N ARG A 119 -1.85 7.52 -17.75
CA ARG A 119 -2.93 6.54 -17.55
C ARG A 119 -3.90 6.91 -16.43
N PRO A 120 -4.50 8.12 -16.42
CA PRO A 120 -5.35 8.57 -15.31
C PRO A 120 -6.59 7.68 -15.09
N GLY A 121 -7.12 7.01 -16.12
CA GLY A 121 -8.19 6.03 -15.99
C GLY A 121 -7.76 4.73 -15.31
N ARG A 122 -6.48 4.37 -15.42
CA ARG A 122 -5.85 3.20 -14.80
C ARG A 122 -5.01 3.57 -13.58
N PHE A 123 -5.40 4.63 -12.89
CA PHE A 123 -4.74 5.10 -11.67
C PHE A 123 -5.73 5.20 -10.51
N MET A 124 -5.33 4.73 -9.32
CA MET A 124 -6.11 4.89 -8.10
C MET A 124 -5.25 4.79 -6.84
N GLY A 125 -5.82 5.16 -5.69
CA GLY A 125 -5.21 4.95 -4.39
C GLY A 125 -5.53 3.56 -3.85
N ILE A 126 -4.50 2.88 -3.30
CA ILE A 126 -4.64 1.64 -2.52
C ILE A 126 -3.96 1.90 -1.18
N HIS A 127 -4.73 2.38 -0.22
CA HIS A 127 -4.21 2.78 1.08
C HIS A 127 -4.24 1.62 2.08
N PHE A 128 -3.09 0.95 2.20
CA PHE A 128 -2.87 -0.09 3.20
C PHE A 128 -2.65 0.52 4.57
N MET A 129 -3.29 -0.03 5.59
CA MET A 129 -3.04 0.34 6.98
C MET A 129 -1.73 -0.27 7.47
N ASN A 130 -1.03 0.45 8.34
CA ASN A 130 0.26 0.00 8.92
C ASN A 130 0.03 -0.73 10.25
N PRO A 131 0.57 -1.95 10.43
CA PRO A 131 1.39 -2.76 9.50
C PRO A 131 0.53 -3.57 8.51
N ALA A 132 0.84 -3.50 7.21
CA ALA A 132 0.05 -4.14 6.16
C ALA A 132 -0.21 -5.66 6.36
N PRO A 133 0.72 -6.48 6.88
CA PRO A 133 0.45 -7.89 7.12
C PRO A 133 -0.60 -8.17 8.21
N LEU A 134 -0.82 -7.24 9.15
CA LEU A 134 -1.72 -7.44 10.29
C LEU A 134 -3.08 -6.77 10.09
N MET A 135 -3.08 -5.61 9.44
CA MET A 135 -4.29 -4.82 9.25
C MET A 135 -5.10 -5.39 8.08
N GLU A 136 -6.39 -5.62 8.33
CA GLU A 136 -7.28 -6.16 7.32
C GLU A 136 -7.82 -5.09 6.38
N LEU A 137 -8.06 -3.89 6.91
CA LEU A 137 -8.66 -2.79 6.17
C LEU A 137 -7.72 -2.23 5.09
N ILE A 138 -8.26 -2.03 3.90
CA ILE A 138 -7.66 -1.25 2.81
C ILE A 138 -8.69 -0.25 2.32
N GLU A 139 -8.32 1.02 2.22
CA GLU A 139 -9.13 2.01 1.52
C GLU A 139 -8.76 2.02 0.03
N LEU A 140 -9.76 1.92 -0.81
CA LEU A 140 -9.67 2.04 -2.27
C LEU A 140 -10.18 3.42 -2.67
N ILE A 141 -9.29 4.30 -3.09
CA ILE A 141 -9.61 5.69 -3.36
C ILE A 141 -9.64 5.92 -4.88
N ARG A 142 -10.80 6.31 -5.39
CA ARG A 142 -10.96 6.67 -6.80
C ARG A 142 -10.61 8.13 -7.03
N GLY A 143 -9.74 8.39 -8.01
CA GLY A 143 -9.65 9.71 -8.61
C GLY A 143 -10.84 9.97 -9.57
N ILE A 144 -11.02 11.21 -9.97
CA ILE A 144 -12.13 11.59 -10.85
C ILE A 144 -12.11 10.87 -12.21
N ALA A 145 -10.92 10.49 -12.68
CA ALA A 145 -10.72 9.80 -13.95
C ALA A 145 -10.65 8.28 -13.83
N THR A 146 -10.60 7.72 -12.61
CA THR A 146 -10.47 6.26 -12.41
C THR A 146 -11.62 5.51 -13.07
N GLU A 147 -11.31 4.63 -14.00
CA GLU A 147 -12.29 3.81 -14.72
C GLU A 147 -12.93 2.77 -13.79
N PRO A 148 -14.23 2.44 -13.99
CA PRO A 148 -14.91 1.42 -13.19
C PRO A 148 -14.19 0.06 -13.21
N GLU A 149 -13.66 -0.34 -14.37
CA GLU A 149 -12.94 -1.61 -14.56
C GLU A 149 -11.64 -1.64 -13.76
N THR A 150 -10.94 -0.51 -13.66
CA THR A 150 -9.73 -0.36 -12.81
C THR A 150 -10.09 -0.56 -11.34
N PHE A 151 -11.16 0.11 -10.89
CA PHE A 151 -11.63 -0.02 -9.51
C PHE A 151 -12.01 -1.46 -9.17
N GLU A 152 -12.80 -2.12 -10.02
CA GLU A 152 -13.24 -3.50 -9.78
C GLU A 152 -12.07 -4.48 -9.78
N SER A 153 -11.11 -4.33 -10.71
CA SER A 153 -9.89 -5.15 -10.75
C SER A 153 -9.10 -5.05 -9.44
N ILE A 154 -8.93 -3.84 -8.91
CA ILE A 154 -8.22 -3.63 -7.64
C ILE A 154 -9.04 -4.12 -6.44
N ARG A 155 -10.36 -3.99 -6.46
CA ARG A 155 -11.23 -4.53 -5.42
C ARG A 155 -11.14 -6.05 -5.35
N GLU A 156 -11.14 -6.73 -6.50
CA GLU A 156 -10.94 -8.18 -6.57
C GLU A 156 -9.55 -8.58 -6.09
N PHE A 157 -8.51 -7.88 -6.57
CA PHE A 157 -7.12 -8.09 -6.14
C PHE A 157 -7.01 -8.00 -4.61
N THR A 158 -7.47 -6.91 -4.00
CA THR A 158 -7.38 -6.71 -2.55
C THR A 158 -8.19 -7.73 -1.76
N THR A 159 -9.31 -8.20 -2.29
CA THR A 159 -10.10 -9.29 -1.70
C THR A 159 -9.33 -10.62 -1.74
N LYS A 160 -8.65 -10.93 -2.85
CA LYS A 160 -7.80 -12.11 -2.99
C LYS A 160 -6.59 -12.08 -2.04
N LEU A 161 -6.12 -10.89 -1.64
CA LEU A 161 -5.11 -10.75 -0.58
C LEU A 161 -5.64 -11.11 0.82
N GLY A 162 -6.91 -11.48 0.97
CA GLY A 162 -7.55 -11.70 2.27
C GLY A 162 -7.80 -10.42 3.05
N LYS A 163 -7.91 -9.29 2.36
CA LYS A 163 -8.16 -7.98 2.95
C LYS A 163 -9.62 -7.56 2.82
N SER A 164 -10.01 -6.56 3.61
CA SER A 164 -11.35 -5.96 3.60
C SER A 164 -11.28 -4.59 2.89
N PRO A 165 -11.51 -4.54 1.57
CA PRO A 165 -11.49 -3.28 0.84
C PRO A 165 -12.75 -2.45 1.12
N VAL A 166 -12.57 -1.16 1.37
CA VAL A 166 -13.65 -0.17 1.47
C VAL A 166 -13.44 0.93 0.43
N SER A 167 -14.50 1.36 -0.21
CA SER A 167 -14.44 2.46 -1.17
C SER A 167 -14.40 3.79 -0.46
N ALA A 168 -13.48 4.67 -0.85
CA ALA A 168 -13.41 6.05 -0.43
C ALA A 168 -13.32 6.96 -1.65
N GLU A 169 -13.92 8.13 -1.57
CA GLU A 169 -13.75 9.18 -2.56
C GLU A 169 -12.48 10.00 -2.27
N ASP A 170 -11.93 10.65 -3.29
CA ASP A 170 -10.71 11.47 -3.20
C ASP A 170 -10.94 12.78 -2.44
N PHE A 171 -11.23 12.67 -1.14
CA PHE A 171 -11.36 13.80 -0.22
C PHE A 171 -10.20 13.80 0.79
N PRO A 172 -9.83 14.96 1.35
CA PRO A 172 -8.74 15.08 2.32
C PRO A 172 -8.86 14.08 3.47
N ALA A 173 -7.79 13.31 3.70
CA ALA A 173 -7.64 12.30 4.74
C ALA A 173 -8.52 11.03 4.56
N PHE A 174 -9.19 10.87 3.42
CA PHE A 174 -10.06 9.74 3.07
C PHE A 174 -11.10 9.45 4.17
N ILE A 175 -11.32 8.20 4.57
CA ILE A 175 -12.26 7.87 5.66
C ILE A 175 -11.54 7.73 6.99
N VAL A 176 -10.51 6.87 7.05
CA VAL A 176 -9.86 6.48 8.31
C VAL A 176 -9.25 7.70 8.99
N ASN A 177 -8.36 8.42 8.32
CA ASN A 177 -7.66 9.56 8.91
C ASN A 177 -8.61 10.73 9.19
N ARG A 178 -9.64 10.92 8.35
CA ARG A 178 -10.65 11.96 8.55
C ARG A 178 -11.49 11.77 9.82
N ILE A 179 -11.67 10.51 10.25
CA ILE A 179 -12.39 10.18 11.49
C ILE A 179 -11.41 10.09 12.65
N LEU A 180 -10.33 9.34 12.49
CA LEU A 180 -9.39 9.00 13.57
C LEU A 180 -8.64 10.23 14.10
N LEU A 181 -8.13 11.10 13.22
CA LEU A 181 -7.34 12.26 13.67
C LEU A 181 -8.15 13.25 14.52
N PRO A 182 -9.38 13.67 14.13
CA PRO A 182 -10.23 14.47 15.00
C PRO A 182 -10.60 13.77 16.31
N MET A 183 -10.86 12.45 16.28
CA MET A 183 -11.15 11.67 17.48
C MET A 183 -9.97 11.69 18.47
N ILE A 184 -8.74 11.47 18.00
CA ILE A 184 -7.54 11.54 18.83
C ILE A 184 -7.34 12.97 19.35
N ASN A 185 -7.54 13.98 18.50
CA ASN A 185 -7.41 15.37 18.90
C ASN A 185 -8.43 15.72 20.01
N GLU A 186 -9.67 15.24 19.90
CA GLU A 186 -10.69 15.44 20.91
C GLU A 186 -10.36 14.74 22.23
N ALA A 187 -9.76 13.53 22.17
CA ALA A 187 -9.25 12.85 23.37
C ALA A 187 -8.17 13.69 24.07
N VAL A 188 -7.27 14.33 23.32
CA VAL A 188 -6.26 15.24 23.87
C VAL A 188 -6.91 16.46 24.55
N TYR A 189 -7.95 17.06 23.96
CA TYR A 189 -8.68 18.16 24.60
C TYR A 189 -9.44 17.70 25.84
N THR A 190 -10.05 16.52 25.81
CA THR A 190 -10.73 15.90 26.96
C THR A 190 -9.77 15.75 28.15
N LEU A 191 -8.52 15.32 27.91
CA LEU A 191 -7.47 15.26 28.92
C LEU A 191 -7.06 16.67 29.40
N TYR A 192 -6.83 17.60 28.46
CA TYR A 192 -6.40 18.96 28.76
C TYR A 192 -7.41 19.72 29.61
N GLU A 193 -8.69 19.55 29.35
CA GLU A 193 -9.78 20.16 30.11
C GLU A 193 -10.07 19.48 31.47
N GLY A 194 -9.38 18.38 31.76
CA GLY A 194 -9.50 17.67 33.03
C GLY A 194 -10.80 16.85 33.17
N VAL A 195 -11.45 16.51 32.05
CA VAL A 195 -12.69 15.71 32.06
C VAL A 195 -12.41 14.28 32.49
N GLY A 196 -11.23 13.73 32.15
CA GLY A 196 -10.83 12.37 32.48
C GLY A 196 -9.31 12.21 32.63
N SER A 197 -8.87 11.12 33.26
CA SER A 197 -7.48 10.70 33.28
C SER A 197 -7.11 9.99 31.95
N VAL A 198 -5.82 9.81 31.68
CA VAL A 198 -5.33 9.03 30.54
C VAL A 198 -5.98 7.64 30.50
N ASP A 199 -5.92 6.90 31.63
CA ASP A 199 -6.48 5.55 31.74
C ASP A 199 -8.02 5.48 31.53
N ALA A 200 -8.72 6.61 31.78
CA ALA A 200 -10.16 6.67 31.58
C ALA A 200 -10.57 7.04 30.16
N ILE A 201 -9.67 7.70 29.43
CA ILE A 201 -9.89 8.10 28.02
C ILE A 201 -9.54 6.95 27.08
N ASP A 202 -8.47 6.18 27.37
CA ASP A 202 -8.02 5.00 26.61
C ASP A 202 -8.93 3.77 26.88
#